data_54557960a1b11703d1ce918c4ae0ad1d
#
_entry.id   54557960a1b11703d1ce918c4ae0ad1d
#
_cell.length_a   1.000
_cell.length_b   1.000
_cell.length_c   1.000
_cell.angle_alpha   90.00
_cell.angle_beta   90.00
_cell.angle_gamma   90.00
#
_symmetry.space_group_name_H-M   'P 1'
#
loop_
_entity.id
_entity.type
_entity.pdbx_description
1 polymer ?
#
loop_
_entity_poly.entity_id
_entity_poly.type
_entity_poly.pdbx_seq_one_letter_code
_entity_poly.pdbx_strand_id
1 'polypeptide(L)'
;MWGLRSKRIIYQDSVQSGILLVDGERILDLIQEPPVDVQVEDVGETVIMAGGVDTHVHINEPGRTTWEGFETATKAALLGGITTLIDMPLNS
;
A
#
# COMPACT_ATOMS: atom_id res chain seq x y z
N MET A 1 7.72 15.48 0.04
CA MET A 1 6.43 15.42 -0.69
C MET A 1 6.67 14.99 -2.12
N TRP A 2 5.85 14.11 -2.62
CA TRP A 2 5.92 13.62 -3.98
C TRP A 2 4.51 13.26 -4.47
N GLY A 3 4.35 13.03 -5.77
CA GLY A 3 3.06 12.69 -6.35
C GLY A 3 3.12 11.46 -7.23
N LEU A 4 1.99 10.76 -7.33
CA LEU A 4 1.81 9.61 -8.18
C LEU A 4 0.62 9.87 -9.10
N ARG A 5 0.88 9.97 -10.40
CA ARG A 5 -0.15 10.26 -11.40
C ARG A 5 -0.64 8.96 -12.03
N SER A 6 -1.96 8.84 -12.13
CA SER A 6 -2.59 7.76 -12.88
C SER A 6 -3.92 8.24 -13.47
N LYS A 7 -4.33 7.57 -14.54
CA LYS A 7 -5.68 7.75 -15.10
C LYS A 7 -6.74 6.98 -14.33
N ARG A 8 -6.33 6.08 -13.42
CA ARG A 8 -7.22 5.18 -12.69
C ARG A 8 -6.86 5.13 -11.22
N ILE A 9 -7.30 6.14 -10.46
CA ILE A 9 -7.09 6.17 -9.01
C ILE A 9 -8.44 5.89 -8.35
N ILE A 10 -8.50 4.84 -7.54
CA ILE A 10 -9.68 4.55 -6.72
C ILE A 10 -9.56 5.38 -5.45
N TYR A 11 -10.37 6.42 -5.37
CA TYR A 11 -10.32 7.41 -4.30
C TYR A 11 -11.74 7.82 -3.93
N GLN A 12 -12.09 7.72 -2.64
CA GLN A 12 -13.42 8.05 -2.13
C GLN A 12 -14.55 7.38 -2.95
N ASP A 13 -14.41 6.06 -3.14
CA ASP A 13 -15.41 5.21 -3.81
C ASP A 13 -15.66 5.50 -5.29
N SER A 14 -14.75 6.21 -5.95
CA SER A 14 -14.84 6.44 -7.39
C SER A 14 -13.48 6.27 -8.06
N VAL A 15 -13.52 5.99 -9.37
CA VAL A 15 -12.31 5.94 -10.18
C VAL A 15 -12.09 7.32 -10.79
N GLN A 16 -10.93 7.90 -10.51
CA GLN A 16 -10.60 9.26 -10.92
C GLN A 16 -9.22 9.31 -11.58
N SER A 17 -9.04 10.21 -12.51
CA SER A 17 -7.73 10.57 -13.05
C SER A 17 -7.16 11.72 -12.21
N GLY A 18 -5.87 11.70 -11.95
CA GLY A 18 -5.22 12.79 -11.22
C GLY A 18 -3.87 12.41 -10.65
N ILE A 19 -3.45 13.18 -9.66
CA ILE A 19 -2.19 13.01 -8.96
C ILE A 19 -2.49 12.80 -7.48
N LEU A 20 -2.10 11.65 -6.96
CA LEU A 20 -2.16 11.37 -5.54
C LEU A 20 -0.94 12.00 -4.87
N LEU A 21 -1.16 12.95 -4.00
CA LEU A 21 -0.10 13.68 -3.33
C LEU A 21 0.24 13.01 -2.01
N VAL A 22 1.53 12.70 -1.82
CA VAL A 22 2.01 11.96 -0.65
C VAL A 22 3.05 12.78 0.09
N ASP A 23 2.93 12.84 1.40
CA ASP A 23 3.91 13.47 2.28
C ASP A 23 4.28 12.50 3.40
N GLY A 24 5.52 12.00 3.36
CA GLY A 24 5.95 10.98 4.30
C GLY A 24 5.08 9.73 4.20
N GLU A 25 4.38 9.41 5.27
CA GLU A 25 3.49 8.25 5.37
C GLU A 25 2.03 8.60 5.13
N ARG A 26 1.73 9.82 4.73
CA ARG A 26 0.37 10.31 4.59
C ARG A 26 0.02 10.64 3.15
N ILE A 27 -1.18 10.25 2.74
CA ILE A 27 -1.81 10.71 1.53
C ILE A 27 -2.52 12.02 1.87
N LEU A 28 -2.12 13.11 1.21
CA LEU A 28 -2.67 14.43 1.49
C LEU A 28 -3.94 14.71 0.71
N ASP A 29 -3.93 14.44 -0.59
CA ASP A 29 -5.02 14.83 -1.48
C ASP A 29 -4.89 14.18 -2.84
N LEU A 30 -5.96 14.23 -3.60
CA LEU A 30 -5.99 13.95 -5.03
C LEU A 30 -6.14 15.28 -5.76
N ILE A 31 -5.14 15.64 -6.55
CA ILE A 31 -5.07 16.92 -7.25
C ILE A 31 -4.96 16.71 -8.76
N GLN A 32 -5.22 17.74 -9.55
CA GLN A 32 -5.18 17.64 -11.01
C GLN A 32 -3.91 18.23 -11.60
N GLU A 33 -3.36 19.27 -10.98
CA GLU A 33 -2.17 19.95 -11.47
C GLU A 33 -1.00 19.74 -10.51
N PRO A 34 0.20 19.44 -11.02
CA PRO A 34 1.34 19.22 -10.15
C PRO A 34 1.75 20.53 -9.45
N PRO A 35 1.95 20.49 -8.13
CA PRO A 35 2.52 21.64 -7.42
C PRO A 35 3.94 21.94 -7.88
N VAL A 36 4.37 23.18 -7.70
CA VAL A 36 5.77 23.58 -7.96
C VAL A 36 6.69 22.82 -7.00
N ASP A 37 7.82 22.35 -7.53
CA ASP A 37 8.86 21.64 -6.78
C ASP A 37 8.43 20.29 -6.18
N VAL A 38 7.36 19.70 -6.69
CA VAL A 38 6.94 18.35 -6.32
C VAL A 38 7.25 17.39 -7.46
N GLN A 39 7.99 16.33 -7.15
CA GLN A 39 8.29 15.29 -8.12
C GLN A 39 7.07 14.39 -8.30
N VAL A 40 6.68 14.15 -9.55
CA VAL A 40 5.52 13.32 -9.89
C VAL A 40 5.98 12.16 -10.76
N GLU A 41 5.62 10.95 -10.36
CA GLU A 41 5.79 9.75 -11.17
C GLU A 41 4.47 9.43 -11.86
N ASP A 42 4.49 9.24 -13.18
CA ASP A 42 3.31 8.90 -13.96
C ASP A 42 3.30 7.41 -14.26
N VAL A 43 2.29 6.71 -13.77
CA VAL A 43 2.11 5.27 -14.01
C VAL A 43 1.07 4.96 -15.07
N GLY A 44 0.62 5.97 -15.81
CA GLY A 44 -0.28 5.83 -16.94
C GLY A 44 -1.66 5.32 -16.53
N GLU A 45 -2.04 4.18 -17.07
CA GLU A 45 -3.33 3.56 -16.79
C GLU A 45 -3.29 2.52 -15.67
N THR A 46 -2.15 2.35 -15.01
CA THR A 46 -2.04 1.45 -13.86
C THR A 46 -2.96 1.91 -12.74
N VAL A 47 -3.75 1.01 -12.21
CA VAL A 47 -4.70 1.32 -11.14
C VAL A 47 -3.93 1.61 -9.85
N ILE A 48 -4.27 2.72 -9.21
CA ILE A 48 -3.80 3.05 -7.87
C ILE A 48 -4.98 2.87 -6.91
N MET A 49 -4.79 2.06 -5.89
CA MET A 49 -5.82 1.79 -4.90
C MET A 49 -5.17 1.51 -3.54
N ALA A 50 -5.98 1.53 -2.50
CA ALA A 50 -5.50 1.11 -1.19
C ALA A 50 -5.01 -0.33 -1.22
N GLY A 51 -3.96 -0.62 -0.48
CA GLY A 51 -3.49 -1.98 -0.31
C GLY A 51 -4.52 -2.86 0.39
N GLY A 52 -4.48 -4.15 0.11
CA GLY A 52 -5.39 -5.10 0.73
C GLY A 52 -5.11 -5.30 2.21
N VAL A 53 -6.11 -5.79 2.92
CA VAL A 53 -6.01 -6.18 4.33
C VAL A 53 -6.27 -7.67 4.43
N ASP A 54 -5.33 -8.41 5.00
CA ASP A 54 -5.52 -9.83 5.30
C ASP A 54 -5.80 -9.98 6.80
N THR A 55 -6.99 -10.41 7.14
CA THR A 55 -7.47 -10.45 8.51
C THR A 55 -7.20 -11.79 9.21
N HIS A 56 -6.57 -12.74 8.53
CA HIS A 56 -6.30 -14.04 9.11
C HIS A 56 -4.99 -14.61 8.57
N VAL A 57 -3.90 -14.24 9.22
CA VAL A 57 -2.58 -14.79 8.89
C VAL A 57 -1.94 -15.43 10.12
N HIS A 58 -1.02 -16.34 9.89
CA HIS A 58 -0.19 -16.94 10.91
C HIS A 58 1.26 -16.63 10.64
N ILE A 59 1.75 -15.60 11.30
CA ILE A 59 3.17 -15.24 11.30
C ILE A 59 3.79 -15.97 12.47
N ASN A 60 4.73 -16.89 12.19
CA ASN A 60 5.26 -17.81 13.19
C ASN A 60 6.40 -17.20 13.99
N GLU A 61 6.08 -16.13 14.73
CA GLU A 61 7.05 -15.40 15.54
C GLU A 61 6.35 -14.81 16.78
N PRO A 62 6.76 -15.19 17.99
CA PRO A 62 7.76 -16.21 18.27
C PRO A 62 7.20 -17.64 18.13
N GLY A 63 8.09 -18.61 18.03
CA GLY A 63 7.76 -20.03 18.06
C GLY A 63 8.20 -20.78 16.82
N ARG A 64 7.47 -20.64 15.72
CA ARG A 64 7.75 -21.35 14.46
C ARG A 64 8.37 -20.44 13.41
N THR A 65 9.31 -19.59 13.83
CA THR A 65 9.95 -18.58 12.96
C THR A 65 10.67 -19.20 11.76
N THR A 66 11.12 -20.45 11.87
CA THR A 66 11.72 -21.17 10.74
C THR A 66 10.72 -21.45 9.62
N TRP A 67 9.44 -21.45 9.91
CA TRP A 67 8.40 -21.60 8.89
C TRP A 67 8.14 -20.27 8.18
N GLU A 68 7.89 -19.27 8.98
CA GLU A 68 7.61 -17.92 8.48
C GLU A 68 7.79 -16.91 9.63
N GLY A 69 8.57 -15.88 9.41
CA GLY A 69 8.75 -14.79 10.38
C GLY A 69 8.10 -13.52 9.88
N PHE A 70 8.11 -12.47 10.70
CA PHE A 70 7.53 -11.17 10.32
C PHE A 70 8.20 -10.59 9.07
N GLU A 71 9.52 -10.69 8.97
CA GLU A 71 10.24 -10.11 7.83
C GLU A 71 9.82 -10.77 6.51
N THR A 72 9.81 -12.08 6.42
CA THR A 72 9.46 -12.78 5.19
C THR A 72 7.97 -12.70 4.88
N ALA A 73 7.11 -12.81 5.91
CA ALA A 73 5.67 -12.71 5.75
C ALA A 73 5.25 -11.31 5.27
N THR A 74 5.80 -10.26 5.85
CA THR A 74 5.44 -8.89 5.47
C THR A 74 5.96 -8.54 4.07
N LYS A 75 7.14 -9.02 3.69
CA LYS A 75 7.66 -8.84 2.34
C LYS A 75 6.79 -9.57 1.31
N ALA A 76 6.41 -10.80 1.60
CA ALA A 76 5.53 -11.58 0.72
C ALA A 76 4.17 -10.91 0.57
N ALA A 77 3.58 -10.45 1.67
CA ALA A 77 2.31 -9.73 1.64
C ALA A 77 2.39 -8.49 0.77
N LEU A 78 3.42 -7.68 0.94
CA LEU A 78 3.60 -6.44 0.18
C LEU A 78 3.71 -6.71 -1.33
N LEU A 79 4.46 -7.73 -1.73
CA LEU A 79 4.58 -8.13 -3.12
C LEU A 79 3.24 -8.56 -3.71
N GLY A 80 2.35 -9.09 -2.90
CA GLY A 80 0.98 -9.46 -3.30
C GLY A 80 -0.03 -8.32 -3.19
N GLY A 81 0.39 -7.12 -2.80
CA GLY A 81 -0.50 -5.97 -2.66
C GLY A 81 -1.23 -5.91 -1.33
N ILE A 82 -0.82 -6.70 -0.35
CA ILE A 82 -1.40 -6.68 1.00
C ILE A 82 -0.54 -5.79 1.88
N THR A 83 -1.13 -4.74 2.42
CA THR A 83 -0.41 -3.73 3.22
C THR A 83 -0.78 -3.75 4.70
N THR A 84 -1.77 -4.53 5.08
CA THR A 84 -2.19 -4.67 6.47
C THR A 84 -2.45 -6.13 6.78
N LEU A 85 -1.84 -6.64 7.84
CA LEU A 85 -1.99 -8.01 8.30
C LEU A 85 -2.56 -8.02 9.71
N ILE A 86 -3.47 -8.95 9.97
CA ILE A 86 -3.94 -9.23 11.32
C ILE A 86 -3.50 -10.65 11.66
N ASP A 87 -2.50 -10.73 12.54
CA ASP A 87 -1.91 -12.01 12.93
C ASP A 87 -2.81 -12.76 13.91
N MET A 88 -2.95 -14.04 13.64
CA MET A 88 -3.61 -14.98 14.55
C MET A 88 -2.51 -15.84 15.17
N PRO A 89 -1.99 -15.49 16.35
CA PRO A 89 -0.87 -16.20 16.92
C PRO A 89 -1.17 -17.67 17.15
N LEU A 90 -0.18 -18.51 16.86
CA LEU A 90 -0.25 -19.93 17.18
C LEU A 90 0.23 -20.11 18.62
N ASN A 91 -0.61 -20.73 19.44
CA ASN A 91 -0.22 -21.09 20.79
C ASN A 91 0.58 -22.41 20.72
N SER A 92 1.87 -22.28 20.86
CA SER A 92 2.77 -23.43 20.85
C SER A 92 3.20 -23.81 22.25
#